data_ca5e485cefe129fe61c71c935e7d7c0d
#
_entry.id   ca5e485cefe129fe61c71c935e7d7c0d
#
_cell.length_a   1.000
_cell.length_b   1.000
_cell.length_c   1.000
_cell.angle_alpha   90.00
_cell.angle_beta   90.00
_cell.angle_gamma   90.00
#
_symmetry.space_group_name_H-M   'P 1'
#
loop_
_entity.id
_entity.type
_entity.pdbx_description
1 polymer ?
#
loop_
_entity_poly.entity_id
_entity_poly.type
_entity_poly.pdbx_seq_one_letter_code
_entity_poly.pdbx_strand_id
1 'polypeptide(L)'
;MREVTPSGLNAPGAKRVALVCFDGFQELVAFIPLALLNQMRPRGWSAELCGPGPVLSSMNGLQQPLQRPLEWANEAEAVLFVGGLYNRAVAENSALLDRLQLDPLRQRLGALGSGSLLLARLGLLGESPACCDAATRPWLLEAGVRVLEHEAFHAQGPVATCSGGLAAPLLAAWLIREAEGEAAVREALRPSLPAGDREVQLELLLAQLRRGSTSLR
;
A
#
# COMPACT_ATOMS: atom_id res chain seq x y z
N MET A 1 2.69 -31.97 5.24
CA MET A 1 3.22 -30.61 5.35
C MET A 1 4.37 -30.49 4.38
N ARG A 2 4.21 -29.78 3.28
CA ARG A 2 5.33 -29.48 2.37
C ARG A 2 6.01 -28.21 2.89
N GLU A 3 7.28 -28.29 3.21
CA GLU A 3 8.12 -27.15 3.51
C GLU A 3 8.13 -26.23 2.29
N VAL A 4 7.62 -25.03 2.46
CA VAL A 4 7.78 -23.94 1.47
C VAL A 4 9.15 -23.33 1.71
N THR A 5 10.12 -23.80 0.99
CA THR A 5 11.46 -23.21 0.96
C THR A 5 11.39 -21.79 0.37
N PRO A 6 11.92 -20.76 1.04
CA PRO A 6 12.01 -19.41 0.49
C PRO A 6 13.24 -19.32 -0.44
N SER A 7 13.18 -19.91 -1.62
CA SER A 7 14.24 -19.78 -2.61
C SER A 7 13.67 -19.28 -3.93
N GLY A 8 13.88 -18.00 -4.25
CA GLY A 8 13.46 -17.40 -5.51
C GLY A 8 13.45 -15.86 -5.53
N LEU A 9 13.88 -15.19 -4.45
CA LEU A 9 13.65 -13.76 -4.24
C LEU A 9 14.70 -12.81 -4.85
N ASN A 10 15.68 -13.31 -5.59
CA ASN A 10 16.73 -12.50 -6.24
C ASN A 10 16.84 -12.73 -7.75
N ALA A 11 15.76 -13.15 -8.42
CA ALA A 11 15.75 -13.24 -9.87
C ALA A 11 15.79 -11.83 -10.49
N PRO A 12 16.57 -11.58 -11.56
CA PRO A 12 16.53 -10.33 -12.30
C PRO A 12 15.11 -10.05 -12.78
N GLY A 13 14.53 -8.90 -12.39
CA GLY A 13 13.15 -8.53 -12.69
C GLY A 13 12.12 -8.85 -11.60
N ALA A 14 12.53 -9.35 -10.43
CA ALA A 14 11.62 -9.53 -9.27
C ALA A 14 11.06 -8.18 -8.82
N LYS A 15 9.74 -8.12 -8.60
CA LYS A 15 9.04 -6.91 -8.11
C LYS A 15 8.70 -7.10 -6.63
N ARG A 16 9.49 -6.48 -5.77
CA ARG A 16 9.33 -6.55 -4.31
C ARG A 16 8.44 -5.41 -3.84
N VAL A 17 7.42 -5.74 -3.08
CA VAL A 17 6.49 -4.77 -2.50
C VAL A 17 6.53 -4.87 -0.99
N ALA A 18 7.00 -3.82 -0.32
CA ALA A 18 7.02 -3.70 1.12
C ALA A 18 5.69 -3.13 1.63
N LEU A 19 4.95 -3.91 2.43
CA LEU A 19 3.82 -3.41 3.20
C LEU A 19 4.33 -3.02 4.58
N VAL A 20 4.55 -1.73 4.80
CA VAL A 20 5.07 -1.18 6.06
C VAL A 20 3.96 -1.10 7.08
N CYS A 21 4.10 -1.88 8.15
CA CYS A 21 3.16 -1.96 9.26
C CYS A 21 3.81 -1.52 10.57
N PHE A 22 3.00 -0.93 11.44
CA PHE A 22 3.35 -0.62 12.82
C PHE A 22 2.32 -1.23 13.77
N ASP A 23 2.58 -1.27 15.07
CA ASP A 23 1.60 -1.74 16.04
C ASP A 23 0.27 -0.99 15.89
N GLY A 24 -0.83 -1.70 16.11
CA GLY A 24 -2.16 -1.20 15.88
C GLY A 24 -2.56 -1.15 14.40
N PHE A 25 -1.83 -1.84 13.51
CA PHE A 25 -2.18 -1.88 12.08
C PHE A 25 -3.59 -2.43 11.85
N GLN A 26 -4.27 -1.92 10.84
CA GLN A 26 -5.59 -2.38 10.45
C GLN A 26 -5.47 -3.58 9.50
N GLU A 27 -6.02 -4.72 9.90
CA GLU A 27 -5.89 -6.00 9.18
C GLU A 27 -6.38 -5.91 7.72
N LEU A 28 -7.54 -5.28 7.53
CA LEU A 28 -8.15 -5.17 6.20
C LEU A 28 -7.24 -4.44 5.21
N VAL A 29 -6.62 -3.33 5.65
CA VAL A 29 -5.71 -2.55 4.79
C VAL A 29 -4.34 -3.18 4.61
N ALA A 30 -3.94 -4.09 5.50
CA ALA A 30 -2.70 -4.87 5.37
C ALA A 30 -2.89 -6.08 4.46
N PHE A 31 -3.92 -6.90 4.72
CA PHE A 31 -4.02 -8.21 4.11
C PHE A 31 -4.67 -8.20 2.72
N ILE A 32 -5.55 -7.25 2.41
CA ILE A 32 -6.11 -7.17 1.04
C ILE A 32 -5.02 -6.90 0.00
N PRO A 33 -4.20 -5.83 0.09
CA PRO A 33 -3.15 -5.62 -0.89
C PRO A 33 -2.08 -6.72 -0.86
N LEU A 34 -1.74 -7.26 0.32
CA LEU A 34 -0.84 -8.40 0.45
C LEU A 34 -1.32 -9.60 -0.38
N ALA A 35 -2.61 -9.96 -0.24
CA ALA A 35 -3.20 -11.08 -0.95
C ALA A 35 -3.25 -10.83 -2.47
N LEU A 36 -3.73 -9.65 -2.89
CA LEU A 36 -3.90 -9.32 -4.31
C LEU A 36 -2.57 -9.21 -5.05
N LEU A 37 -1.56 -8.58 -4.45
CA LEU A 37 -0.23 -8.45 -5.04
C LEU A 37 0.46 -9.82 -5.16
N ASN A 38 0.25 -10.72 -4.22
CA ASN A 38 0.80 -12.07 -4.27
C ASN A 38 0.08 -12.99 -5.27
N GLN A 39 -1.07 -12.59 -5.87
CA GLN A 39 -1.59 -13.26 -7.07
C GLN A 39 -0.63 -13.13 -8.27
N MET A 40 0.23 -12.10 -8.24
CA MET A 40 1.22 -11.85 -9.28
C MET A 40 2.53 -12.62 -9.10
N ARG A 41 2.64 -13.53 -8.12
CA ARG A 41 3.83 -14.38 -7.91
C ARG A 41 4.30 -15.12 -9.16
N PRO A 42 3.42 -15.67 -10.02
CA PRO A 42 3.86 -16.31 -11.26
C PRO A 42 4.61 -15.37 -12.22
N ARG A 43 4.46 -14.04 -12.04
CA ARG A 43 5.15 -12.99 -12.79
C ARG A 43 6.34 -12.37 -12.02
N GLY A 44 6.82 -13.04 -10.97
CA GLY A 44 8.00 -12.61 -10.19
C GLY A 44 7.70 -11.56 -9.11
N TRP A 45 6.44 -11.33 -8.74
CA TRP A 45 6.09 -10.42 -7.64
C TRP A 45 6.25 -11.09 -6.28
N SER A 46 6.64 -10.28 -5.28
CA SER A 46 6.64 -10.68 -3.86
C SER A 46 6.21 -9.50 -3.01
N ALA A 47 5.06 -9.61 -2.38
CA ALA A 47 4.57 -8.64 -1.40
C ALA A 47 4.75 -9.23 -0.01
N GLU A 48 5.40 -8.48 0.89
CA GLU A 48 5.75 -8.93 2.24
C GLU A 48 5.49 -7.84 3.27
N LEU A 49 5.07 -8.26 4.48
CA LEU A 49 4.91 -7.35 5.63
C LEU A 49 6.27 -7.05 6.23
N CYS A 50 6.54 -5.78 6.47
CA CYS A 50 7.75 -5.33 7.15
C CYS A 50 7.43 -4.29 8.24
N GLY A 51 8.32 -4.19 9.23
CA GLY A 51 8.14 -3.26 10.34
C GLY A 51 9.27 -3.29 11.36
N PRO A 52 9.15 -2.53 12.45
CA PRO A 52 10.27 -2.27 13.36
C PRO A 52 10.65 -3.46 14.26
N GLY A 53 9.79 -4.45 14.41
CA GLY A 53 10.02 -5.60 15.28
C GLY A 53 9.69 -6.93 14.58
N PRO A 54 9.92 -8.07 15.23
CA PRO A 54 9.65 -9.39 14.64
C PRO A 54 8.15 -9.76 14.62
N VAL A 55 7.36 -9.16 15.50
CA VAL A 55 5.92 -9.39 15.64
C VAL A 55 5.25 -8.05 15.92
N LEU A 56 4.11 -7.80 15.32
CA LEU A 56 3.24 -6.66 15.60
C LEU A 56 1.86 -7.12 16.04
N SER A 57 1.23 -6.31 16.88
CA SER A 57 -0.19 -6.46 17.21
C SER A 57 -1.04 -5.63 16.26
N SER A 58 -2.09 -6.24 15.69
CA SER A 58 -3.08 -5.48 14.92
C SER A 58 -4.00 -4.64 15.82
N MET A 59 -4.87 -3.84 15.21
CA MET A 59 -5.85 -3.04 15.94
C MET A 59 -6.86 -3.88 16.72
N ASN A 60 -7.10 -5.14 16.32
CA ASN A 60 -7.99 -6.08 16.99
C ASN A 60 -7.23 -7.13 17.83
N GLY A 61 -5.93 -6.95 18.07
CA GLY A 61 -5.11 -7.81 18.93
C GLY A 61 -4.54 -9.05 18.26
N LEU A 62 -4.65 -9.17 16.93
CA LEU A 62 -4.01 -10.26 16.20
C LEU A 62 -2.48 -10.08 16.25
N GLN A 63 -1.76 -11.13 16.69
CA GLN A 63 -0.30 -11.15 16.67
C GLN A 63 0.18 -11.60 15.29
N GLN A 64 0.87 -10.72 14.58
CA GLN A 64 1.36 -10.96 13.24
C GLN A 64 2.87 -10.98 13.21
N PRO A 65 3.50 -12.16 12.98
CA PRO A 65 4.93 -12.23 12.68
C PRO A 65 5.23 -11.49 11.36
N LEU A 66 6.26 -10.67 11.37
CA LEU A 66 6.72 -9.96 10.17
C LEU A 66 7.69 -10.83 9.36
N GLN A 67 7.64 -10.64 8.05
CA GLN A 67 8.50 -11.36 7.11
C GLN A 67 9.84 -10.66 6.92
N ARG A 68 9.87 -9.34 7.12
CA ARG A 68 11.03 -8.49 6.87
C ARG A 68 11.19 -7.39 7.93
N PRO A 69 12.43 -6.93 8.19
CA PRO A 69 12.68 -5.74 8.98
C PRO A 69 12.21 -4.48 8.24
N LEU A 70 12.03 -3.38 8.96
CA LEU A 70 11.54 -2.10 8.42
C LEU A 70 12.40 -1.59 7.27
N GLU A 71 13.73 -1.70 7.39
CA GLU A 71 14.70 -1.21 6.41
C GLU A 71 14.63 -1.91 5.05
N TRP A 72 14.02 -3.10 4.99
CA TRP A 72 13.81 -3.78 3.72
C TRP A 72 12.95 -2.96 2.75
N ALA A 73 12.11 -2.04 3.27
CA ALA A 73 11.35 -1.10 2.46
C ALA A 73 12.26 -0.22 1.57
N ASN A 74 13.50 0.07 2.00
CA ASN A 74 14.44 0.89 1.24
C ASN A 74 14.95 0.20 -0.04
N GLU A 75 14.83 -1.13 -0.10
CA GLU A 75 15.27 -1.95 -1.24
C GLU A 75 14.10 -2.39 -2.15
N ALA A 76 12.87 -2.24 -1.70
CA ALA A 76 11.69 -2.65 -2.45
C ALA A 76 11.41 -1.72 -3.64
N GLU A 77 10.85 -2.26 -4.73
CA GLU A 77 10.43 -1.49 -5.90
C GLU A 77 9.13 -0.69 -5.64
N ALA A 78 8.35 -1.15 -4.64
CA ALA A 78 7.18 -0.40 -4.16
C ALA A 78 7.04 -0.50 -2.64
N VAL A 79 6.52 0.56 -2.02
CA VAL A 79 6.30 0.63 -0.57
C VAL A 79 4.87 1.09 -0.32
N LEU A 80 4.13 0.33 0.47
CA LEU A 80 2.76 0.64 0.88
C LEU A 80 2.71 0.85 2.39
N PHE A 81 2.40 2.06 2.85
CA PHE A 81 2.17 2.35 4.26
C PHE A 81 0.77 1.93 4.67
N VAL A 82 0.69 1.00 5.60
CA VAL A 82 -0.57 0.47 6.13
C VAL A 82 -1.15 1.42 7.18
N GLY A 83 -2.45 1.67 7.12
CA GLY A 83 -3.18 2.41 8.13
C GLY A 83 -3.23 1.68 9.48
N GLY A 84 -3.23 2.43 10.57
CA GLY A 84 -3.28 1.86 11.92
C GLY A 84 -3.55 2.90 13.00
N LEU A 85 -3.89 2.43 14.21
CA LEU A 85 -4.29 3.26 15.36
C LEU A 85 -3.18 4.21 15.80
N TYR A 86 -1.92 3.77 15.72
CA TYR A 86 -0.79 4.50 16.28
C TYR A 86 0.04 5.27 15.25
N ASN A 87 -0.42 5.35 13.99
CA ASN A 87 0.32 6.03 12.92
C ASN A 87 0.58 7.51 13.21
N ARG A 88 -0.26 8.18 14.03
CA ARG A 88 0.03 9.54 14.49
C ARG A 88 1.28 9.58 15.36
N ALA A 89 1.38 8.70 16.37
CA ALA A 89 2.56 8.61 17.23
C ALA A 89 3.80 8.17 16.44
N VAL A 90 3.64 7.26 15.45
CA VAL A 90 4.72 6.88 14.54
C VAL A 90 5.20 8.08 13.72
N ALA A 91 4.29 8.91 13.22
CA ALA A 91 4.61 10.12 12.45
C ALA A 91 5.38 11.18 13.27
N GLU A 92 5.26 11.15 14.59
CA GLU A 92 6.00 12.01 15.53
C GLU A 92 7.36 11.41 15.96
N ASN A 93 7.62 10.15 15.63
CA ASN A 93 8.86 9.44 15.98
C ASN A 93 9.90 9.56 14.86
N SER A 94 10.69 10.65 14.87
CA SER A 94 11.71 10.88 13.85
C SER A 94 12.73 9.75 13.78
N ALA A 95 13.21 9.23 14.92
CA ALA A 95 14.20 8.16 14.97
C ALA A 95 13.71 6.88 14.27
N LEU A 96 12.39 6.62 14.29
CA LEU A 96 11.80 5.50 13.57
C LEU A 96 11.67 5.79 12.07
N LEU A 97 11.24 7.00 11.72
CA LEU A 97 11.07 7.41 10.32
C LEU A 97 12.42 7.57 9.59
N ASP A 98 13.49 7.97 10.28
CA ASP A 98 14.83 8.12 9.71
C ASP A 98 15.43 6.78 9.22
N ARG A 99 14.87 5.65 9.64
CA ARG A 99 15.22 4.31 9.13
C ARG A 99 14.68 4.07 7.71
N LEU A 100 13.72 4.88 7.26
CA LEU A 100 13.11 4.80 5.95
C LEU A 100 13.75 5.83 5.02
N GLN A 101 14.56 5.37 4.07
CA GLN A 101 15.25 6.17 3.07
C GLN A 101 14.67 5.86 1.69
N LEU A 102 13.45 6.37 1.45
CA LEU A 102 12.68 6.07 0.25
C LEU A 102 12.92 7.11 -0.85
N ASP A 103 12.96 6.64 -2.09
CA ASP A 103 13.21 7.47 -3.26
C ASP A 103 12.07 7.36 -4.28
N PRO A 104 11.21 8.39 -4.44
CA PRO A 104 10.12 8.39 -5.41
C PRO A 104 10.57 8.29 -6.88
N LEU A 105 11.84 8.56 -7.19
CA LEU A 105 12.37 8.38 -8.54
C LEU A 105 12.61 6.89 -8.87
N ARG A 106 12.75 6.05 -7.86
CA ARG A 106 13.04 4.62 -8.00
C ARG A 106 11.89 3.73 -7.58
N GLN A 107 11.05 4.21 -6.65
CA GLN A 107 10.04 3.41 -5.98
C GLN A 107 8.64 3.96 -6.27
N ARG A 108 7.65 3.07 -6.31
CA ARG A 108 6.23 3.45 -6.21
C ARG A 108 5.83 3.47 -4.74
N LEU A 109 5.28 4.58 -4.29
CA LEU A 109 4.94 4.82 -2.89
C LEU A 109 3.44 4.94 -2.73
N GLY A 110 2.89 4.14 -1.84
CA GLY A 110 1.45 4.15 -1.60
C GLY A 110 1.10 4.23 -0.11
N ALA A 111 -0.10 4.68 0.19
CA ALA A 111 -0.60 4.68 1.55
C ALA A 111 -2.10 4.42 1.63
N LEU A 112 -2.51 3.77 2.72
CA LEU A 112 -3.90 3.43 3.02
C LEU A 112 -4.31 4.06 4.35
N GLY A 113 -5.42 4.80 4.34
CA GLY A 113 -5.95 5.47 5.52
C GLY A 113 -4.90 6.35 6.20
N SER A 114 -4.64 6.12 7.49
CA SER A 114 -3.65 6.87 8.26
C SER A 114 -2.18 6.65 7.85
N GLY A 115 -1.90 5.69 6.96
CA GLY A 115 -0.60 5.57 6.32
C GLY A 115 -0.22 6.81 5.48
N SER A 116 -1.22 7.57 4.98
CA SER A 116 -0.99 8.82 4.25
C SER A 116 -0.29 9.89 5.08
N LEU A 117 -0.49 9.89 6.41
CA LEU A 117 0.23 10.78 7.32
C LEU A 117 1.73 10.49 7.35
N LEU A 118 2.12 9.21 7.23
CA LEU A 118 3.52 8.81 7.20
C LEU A 118 4.21 9.31 5.92
N LEU A 119 3.52 9.19 4.76
CA LEU A 119 4.01 9.78 3.51
C LEU A 119 4.19 11.31 3.63
N ALA A 120 3.24 12.01 4.27
CA ALA A 120 3.32 13.43 4.51
C ALA A 120 4.53 13.80 5.38
N ARG A 121 4.74 13.10 6.48
CA ARG A 121 5.85 13.36 7.43
C ARG A 121 7.21 13.05 6.83
N LEU A 122 7.31 12.08 5.93
CA LEU A 122 8.52 11.78 5.16
C LEU A 122 8.74 12.75 3.98
N GLY A 123 7.85 13.73 3.75
CA GLY A 123 7.94 14.67 2.62
C GLY A 123 7.70 14.05 1.25
N LEU A 124 7.13 12.84 1.20
CA LEU A 124 7.02 12.04 -0.02
C LEU A 124 5.75 12.33 -0.84
N LEU A 125 4.78 13.06 -0.27
CA LEU A 125 3.59 13.50 -1.01
C LEU A 125 3.92 14.66 -1.98
N GLY A 126 4.92 15.48 -1.68
CA GLY A 126 5.16 16.72 -2.40
C GLY A 126 3.92 17.62 -2.36
N GLU A 127 3.45 18.10 -3.51
CA GLU A 127 2.21 18.87 -3.64
C GLU A 127 0.98 18.01 -3.98
N SER A 128 1.14 16.68 -4.04
CA SER A 128 0.02 15.79 -4.33
C SER A 128 -1.00 15.84 -3.20
N PRO A 129 -2.30 15.98 -3.51
CA PRO A 129 -3.34 15.80 -2.51
C PRO A 129 -3.40 14.33 -2.07
N ALA A 130 -3.99 14.08 -0.90
CA ALA A 130 -4.09 12.75 -0.36
C ALA A 130 -5.54 12.34 -0.06
N CYS A 131 -5.83 11.06 -0.31
CA CYS A 131 -6.99 10.37 0.27
C CYS A 131 -6.61 9.82 1.63
N CYS A 132 -7.54 9.84 2.58
CA CYS A 132 -7.39 9.23 3.90
C CYS A 132 -8.75 8.86 4.49
N ASP A 133 -8.76 8.15 5.60
CA ASP A 133 -9.97 7.97 6.41
C ASP A 133 -10.35 9.25 7.16
N ALA A 134 -11.61 9.31 7.65
CA ALA A 134 -12.13 10.50 8.33
C ALA A 134 -11.35 10.86 9.60
N ALA A 135 -10.84 9.89 10.33
CA ALA A 135 -10.07 10.12 11.56
C ALA A 135 -8.70 10.73 11.29
N THR A 136 -8.09 10.40 10.16
CA THR A 136 -6.77 10.91 9.75
C THR A 136 -6.83 12.32 9.15
N ARG A 137 -7.98 12.72 8.61
CA ARG A 137 -8.14 13.99 7.92
C ARG A 137 -7.64 15.22 8.71
N PRO A 138 -7.97 15.43 9.99
CA PRO A 138 -7.46 16.57 10.75
C PRO A 138 -5.93 16.63 10.81
N TRP A 139 -5.29 15.47 10.92
CA TRP A 139 -3.83 15.38 11.02
C TRP A 139 -3.12 15.71 9.70
N LEU A 140 -3.70 15.32 8.56
CA LEU A 140 -3.18 15.70 7.25
C LEU A 140 -3.34 17.19 6.99
N LEU A 141 -4.49 17.77 7.36
CA LEU A 141 -4.70 19.23 7.26
C LEU A 141 -3.71 20.00 8.12
N GLU A 142 -3.46 19.55 9.36
CA GLU A 142 -2.44 20.11 10.27
C GLU A 142 -1.02 20.02 9.65
N ALA A 143 -0.73 18.94 8.90
CA ALA A 143 0.52 18.78 8.16
C ALA A 143 0.57 19.58 6.83
N GLY A 144 -0.45 20.39 6.53
CA GLY A 144 -0.51 21.22 5.32
C GLY A 144 -0.89 20.48 4.04
N VAL A 145 -1.37 19.24 4.15
CA VAL A 145 -1.75 18.41 3.00
C VAL A 145 -3.19 18.71 2.59
N ARG A 146 -3.42 18.93 1.30
CA ARG A 146 -4.76 19.01 0.72
C ARG A 146 -5.42 17.63 0.72
N VAL A 147 -6.56 17.48 1.40
CA VAL A 147 -7.29 16.21 1.51
C VAL A 147 -8.44 16.14 0.50
N LEU A 148 -8.56 15.01 -0.20
CA LEU A 148 -9.64 14.69 -1.12
C LEU A 148 -10.75 13.94 -0.36
N GLU A 149 -11.82 14.64 0.01
CA GLU A 149 -12.86 14.12 0.92
C GLU A 149 -13.79 13.08 0.28
N HIS A 150 -13.97 13.15 -1.04
CA HIS A 150 -14.96 12.32 -1.75
C HIS A 150 -14.30 11.32 -2.72
N GLU A 151 -12.97 11.15 -2.62
CA GLU A 151 -12.22 10.25 -3.46
C GLU A 151 -11.79 9.02 -2.66
N ALA A 152 -12.05 7.84 -3.22
CA ALA A 152 -11.58 6.59 -2.63
C ALA A 152 -10.10 6.35 -2.88
N PHE A 153 -9.57 6.90 -3.98
CA PHE A 153 -8.22 6.68 -4.47
C PHE A 153 -7.73 7.90 -5.25
N HIS A 154 -6.48 8.26 -5.05
CA HIS A 154 -5.78 9.25 -5.85
C HIS A 154 -4.34 8.81 -6.10
N ALA A 155 -3.88 8.95 -7.35
CA ALA A 155 -2.50 8.71 -7.73
C ALA A 155 -1.98 9.87 -8.58
N GLN A 156 -0.79 10.36 -8.24
CA GLN A 156 -0.08 11.39 -8.99
C GLN A 156 1.41 11.04 -9.07
N GLY A 157 1.89 10.79 -10.29
CA GLY A 157 3.26 10.33 -10.49
C GLY A 157 3.54 9.01 -9.76
N PRO A 158 4.62 8.93 -8.97
CA PRO A 158 5.01 7.71 -8.27
C PRO A 158 4.26 7.47 -6.96
N VAL A 159 3.34 8.36 -6.57
CA VAL A 159 2.66 8.33 -5.28
C VAL A 159 1.17 8.08 -5.42
N ALA A 160 0.60 7.24 -4.57
CA ALA A 160 -0.85 7.00 -4.50
C ALA A 160 -1.36 6.87 -3.07
N THR A 161 -2.60 7.29 -2.83
CA THR A 161 -3.26 7.19 -1.53
C THR A 161 -4.68 6.66 -1.66
N CYS A 162 -5.15 5.90 -0.66
CA CYS A 162 -6.52 5.40 -0.55
C CYS A 162 -7.18 5.84 0.75
N SER A 163 -8.50 6.06 0.70
CA SER A 163 -9.24 6.57 1.85
C SER A 163 -9.51 5.53 2.93
N GLY A 164 -9.92 4.34 2.61
CA GLY A 164 -10.37 3.36 3.60
C GLY A 164 -10.06 1.92 3.23
N GLY A 165 -10.39 0.99 4.15
CA GLY A 165 -10.06 -0.42 3.99
C GLY A 165 -10.60 -1.08 2.72
N LEU A 166 -11.83 -0.74 2.33
CA LEU A 166 -12.43 -1.26 1.10
C LEU A 166 -11.88 -0.62 -0.18
N ALA A 167 -11.11 0.46 -0.08
CA ALA A 167 -10.36 1.04 -1.19
C ALA A 167 -8.98 0.39 -1.40
N ALA A 168 -8.54 -0.48 -0.48
CA ALA A 168 -7.25 -1.16 -0.56
C ALA A 168 -7.01 -1.91 -1.89
N PRO A 169 -8.02 -2.54 -2.53
CA PRO A 169 -7.84 -3.14 -3.85
C PRO A 169 -7.37 -2.15 -4.92
N LEU A 170 -7.75 -0.87 -4.84
CA LEU A 170 -7.35 0.15 -5.81
C LEU A 170 -5.84 0.42 -5.77
N LEU A 171 -5.23 0.38 -4.58
CA LEU A 171 -3.79 0.60 -4.44
C LEU A 171 -2.99 -0.59 -5.01
N ALA A 172 -3.43 -1.83 -4.75
CA ALA A 172 -2.84 -3.01 -5.37
C ALA A 172 -3.00 -2.99 -6.90
N ALA A 173 -4.21 -2.66 -7.37
CA ALA A 173 -4.51 -2.53 -8.80
C ALA A 173 -3.66 -1.45 -9.48
N TRP A 174 -3.43 -0.31 -8.81
CA TRP A 174 -2.55 0.74 -9.31
C TRP A 174 -1.14 0.22 -9.53
N LEU A 175 -0.52 -0.43 -8.53
CA LEU A 175 0.82 -0.99 -8.67
C LEU A 175 0.92 -1.99 -9.82
N ILE A 176 -0.06 -2.90 -9.93
CA ILE A 176 -0.09 -3.89 -11.01
C ILE A 176 -0.25 -3.20 -12.36
N ARG A 177 -1.13 -2.20 -12.47
CA ARG A 177 -1.36 -1.47 -13.73
C ARG A 177 -0.11 -0.72 -14.20
N GLU A 178 0.57 -0.01 -13.27
CA GLU A 178 1.78 0.75 -13.57
C GLU A 178 2.91 -0.15 -14.11
N ALA A 179 2.98 -1.38 -13.62
CA ALA A 179 4.05 -2.30 -13.96
C ALA A 179 3.72 -3.26 -15.11
N GLU A 180 2.47 -3.71 -15.22
CA GLU A 180 2.05 -4.82 -16.10
C GLU A 180 0.86 -4.49 -17.00
N GLY A 181 0.26 -3.31 -16.79
CA GLY A 181 -0.92 -2.89 -17.55
C GLY A 181 -2.26 -3.43 -17.02
N GLU A 182 -3.35 -2.95 -17.59
CA GLU A 182 -4.72 -3.23 -17.12
C GLU A 182 -5.14 -4.70 -17.27
N ALA A 183 -4.63 -5.40 -18.26
CA ALA A 183 -4.92 -6.83 -18.45
C ALA A 183 -4.44 -7.66 -17.25
N ALA A 184 -3.28 -7.34 -16.71
CA ALA A 184 -2.74 -7.99 -15.51
C ALA A 184 -3.56 -7.67 -14.25
N VAL A 185 -4.11 -6.46 -14.14
CA VAL A 185 -5.05 -6.11 -13.05
C VAL A 185 -6.27 -7.01 -13.09
N ARG A 186 -6.86 -7.22 -14.26
CA ARG A 186 -8.01 -8.11 -14.45
C ARG A 186 -7.70 -9.54 -14.02
N GLU A 187 -6.56 -10.05 -14.44
CA GLU A 187 -6.10 -11.39 -14.08
C GLU A 187 -5.90 -11.54 -12.56
N ALA A 188 -5.23 -10.59 -11.92
CA ALA A 188 -4.93 -10.63 -10.49
C ALA A 188 -6.17 -10.49 -9.59
N LEU A 189 -7.11 -9.62 -9.96
CA LEU A 189 -8.28 -9.35 -9.12
C LEU A 189 -9.41 -10.36 -9.31
N ARG A 190 -9.54 -10.93 -10.50
CA ARG A 190 -10.64 -11.82 -10.87
C ARG A 190 -10.90 -12.97 -9.88
N PRO A 191 -9.88 -13.68 -9.36
CA PRO A 191 -10.10 -14.78 -8.39
C PRO A 191 -10.70 -14.34 -7.05
N SER A 192 -10.49 -13.07 -6.68
CA SER A 192 -10.92 -12.50 -5.39
C SER A 192 -12.30 -11.86 -5.45
N LEU A 193 -12.90 -11.74 -6.63
CA LEU A 193 -14.22 -11.12 -6.81
C LEU A 193 -15.35 -12.16 -6.74
N PRO A 194 -16.55 -11.77 -6.22
CA PRO A 194 -17.72 -12.63 -6.18
C PRO A 194 -18.11 -13.18 -7.56
N ALA A 195 -18.47 -14.44 -7.62
CA ALA A 195 -18.71 -15.15 -8.90
C ALA A 195 -19.84 -14.55 -9.74
N GLY A 196 -20.94 -14.10 -9.10
CA GLY A 196 -22.13 -13.58 -9.80
C GLY A 196 -21.92 -12.24 -10.49
N ASP A 197 -21.23 -11.31 -9.79
CA ASP A 197 -21.08 -9.91 -10.25
C ASP A 197 -19.64 -9.55 -10.64
N ARG A 198 -18.82 -10.56 -10.86
CA ARG A 198 -17.38 -10.42 -11.04
C ARG A 198 -16.98 -9.37 -12.07
N GLU A 199 -17.56 -9.41 -13.25
CA GLU A 199 -17.20 -8.47 -14.34
C GLU A 199 -17.68 -7.05 -14.01
N VAL A 200 -18.86 -6.90 -13.42
CA VAL A 200 -19.39 -5.59 -13.00
C VAL A 200 -18.49 -4.95 -11.95
N GLN A 201 -18.12 -5.70 -10.91
CA GLN A 201 -17.25 -5.20 -9.87
C GLN A 201 -15.85 -4.86 -10.38
N LEU A 202 -15.31 -5.68 -11.27
CA LEU A 202 -14.03 -5.43 -11.92
C LEU A 202 -14.06 -4.13 -12.73
N GLU A 203 -15.08 -3.90 -13.55
CA GLU A 203 -15.22 -2.66 -14.33
C GLU A 203 -15.41 -1.43 -13.43
N LEU A 204 -16.16 -1.54 -12.32
CA LEU A 204 -16.31 -0.45 -11.35
C LEU A 204 -14.97 -0.09 -10.72
N LEU A 205 -14.18 -1.09 -10.30
CA LEU A 205 -12.86 -0.89 -9.72
C LEU A 205 -11.90 -0.23 -10.74
N LEU A 206 -11.88 -0.71 -11.97
CA LEU A 206 -11.05 -0.14 -13.04
C LEU A 206 -11.47 1.28 -13.39
N ALA A 207 -12.77 1.58 -13.39
CA ALA A 207 -13.28 2.94 -13.61
C ALA A 207 -12.84 3.89 -12.48
N GLN A 208 -12.87 3.44 -11.22
CA GLN A 208 -12.35 4.21 -10.07
C GLN A 208 -10.85 4.45 -10.19
N LEU A 209 -10.09 3.40 -10.55
CA LEU A 209 -8.65 3.47 -10.74
C LEU A 209 -8.26 4.50 -11.83
N ARG A 210 -8.97 4.49 -12.98
CA ARG A 210 -8.73 5.44 -14.07
C ARG A 210 -9.05 6.88 -13.66
N ARG A 211 -10.17 7.12 -12.95
CA ARG A 211 -10.55 8.46 -12.48
C ARG A 211 -9.56 9.02 -11.46
N GLY A 212 -9.12 8.20 -10.50
CA GLY A 212 -8.20 8.63 -9.45
C GLY A 212 -6.74 8.76 -9.90
N SER A 213 -6.40 8.36 -11.13
CA SER A 213 -5.04 8.46 -11.66
C SER A 213 -4.91 9.69 -12.54
N THR A 214 -4.16 10.66 -12.08
CA THR A 214 -3.80 11.85 -12.87
C THR A 214 -2.57 11.51 -13.70
N SER A 215 -2.71 11.42 -15.04
CA SER A 215 -1.56 11.35 -15.93
C SER A 215 -0.73 12.61 -15.79
N LEU A 216 0.55 12.46 -15.50
CA LEU A 216 1.52 13.54 -15.77
C LEU A 216 1.49 13.78 -17.29
N ARG A 217 0.90 14.91 -17.72
CA ARG A 217 1.04 15.43 -19.09
C ARG A 217 2.39 16.11 -19.24
#